data_76c4ef7a057d2885126bb2e8e637ed2b
#
_entry.id   76c4ef7a057d2885126bb2e8e637ed2b
#
_cell.length_a   1.000
_cell.length_b   1.000
_cell.length_c   1.000
_cell.angle_alpha   90.00
_cell.angle_beta   90.00
_cell.angle_gamma   90.00
#
_symmetry.space_group_name_H-M   'P 1'
#
loop_
_entity.id
_entity.type
_entity.pdbx_description
1 polymer ?
#
loop_
_entity_poly.entity_id
_entity_poly.type
_entity_poly.pdbx_seq_one_letter_code
_entity_poly.pdbx_strand_id
1 'polypeptide(L)'
;MGEIVTIERMGFGPEAVAHLESGKAVFVEGGVPGDVLAIELTEEKHSFARARIVEVKEPSACRVAPTWAEPSSQGVAPWQHLAYETQLAAKTDNVVAALSRTAGFGDERAAALVRPCLGSKRQWGYRNKIELGAAFDAAGMFQLGFHDEGCQDVVASATCPVAY
;
A
#
# COMPACT_ATOMS: atom_id res chain seq x y z
N MET A 1 -19.48 15.17 -3.21
CA MET A 1 -20.05 13.82 -3.37
C MET A 1 -18.88 12.88 -3.50
N GLY A 2 -18.83 11.81 -2.68
CA GLY A 2 -17.77 10.81 -2.82
C GLY A 2 -17.98 10.02 -4.11
N GLU A 3 -16.92 9.74 -4.84
CA GLU A 3 -16.95 8.85 -6.00
C GLU A 3 -16.92 7.38 -5.54
N ILE A 4 -17.54 6.49 -6.32
CA ILE A 4 -17.49 5.05 -6.06
C ILE A 4 -16.57 4.43 -7.09
N VAL A 5 -15.59 3.67 -6.63
CA VAL A 5 -14.63 2.98 -7.50
C VAL A 5 -14.45 1.52 -7.09
N THR A 6 -14.08 0.69 -8.04
CA THR A 6 -13.62 -0.68 -7.78
C THR A 6 -12.12 -0.73 -7.91
N ILE A 7 -11.43 -1.24 -6.88
CA ILE A 7 -9.98 -1.38 -6.92
C ILE A 7 -9.60 -2.53 -7.86
N GLU A 8 -8.74 -2.23 -8.81
CA GLU A 8 -8.31 -3.16 -9.86
C GLU A 8 -7.04 -3.93 -9.48
N ARG A 9 -6.06 -3.25 -8.93
CA ARG A 9 -4.74 -3.81 -8.63
C ARG A 9 -3.98 -2.98 -7.60
N MET A 10 -2.88 -3.53 -7.09
CA MET A 10 -1.91 -2.74 -6.31
C MET A 10 -1.00 -1.93 -7.24
N GLY A 11 -0.61 -0.75 -6.79
CA GLY A 11 0.44 0.04 -7.41
C GLY A 11 1.84 -0.46 -7.05
N PHE A 12 2.88 0.26 -7.51
CA PHE A 12 4.27 -0.01 -7.10
C PHE A 12 4.56 0.41 -5.65
N GLY A 13 3.81 1.40 -5.16
CA GLY A 13 3.88 1.91 -3.80
C GLY A 13 2.82 1.28 -2.89
N PRO A 14 2.48 1.98 -1.80
CA PRO A 14 1.49 1.51 -0.83
C PRO A 14 0.06 1.56 -1.38
N GLU A 15 -0.19 2.39 -2.37
CA GLU A 15 -1.52 2.68 -2.90
C GLU A 15 -2.02 1.61 -3.88
N ALA A 16 -3.32 1.39 -3.87
CA ALA A 16 -4.03 0.62 -4.88
C ALA A 16 -4.47 1.52 -6.04
N VAL A 17 -4.80 0.92 -7.18
CA VAL A 17 -5.17 1.63 -8.41
C VAL A 17 -6.60 1.27 -8.79
N ALA A 18 -7.37 2.28 -9.10
CA ALA A 18 -8.68 2.22 -9.71
C ALA A 18 -8.78 3.26 -10.84
N HIS A 19 -9.91 3.31 -11.53
CA HIS A 19 -10.23 4.37 -12.47
C HIS A 19 -11.55 5.04 -12.11
N LEU A 20 -11.57 6.38 -12.25
CA LEU A 20 -12.79 7.17 -12.15
C LEU A 20 -13.67 6.94 -13.40
N GLU A 21 -14.93 7.34 -13.34
CA GLU A 21 -15.83 7.27 -14.51
C GLU A 21 -15.26 7.98 -15.75
N SER A 22 -14.44 9.00 -15.54
CA SER A 22 -13.74 9.72 -16.61
C SER A 22 -12.61 8.91 -17.29
N GLY A 23 -12.28 7.73 -16.78
CA GLY A 23 -11.12 6.92 -17.20
C GLY A 23 -9.79 7.39 -16.58
N LYS A 24 -9.78 8.43 -15.74
CA LYS A 24 -8.58 8.90 -15.06
C LYS A 24 -8.19 7.89 -13.97
N ALA A 25 -6.91 7.50 -13.92
CA ALA A 25 -6.40 6.65 -12.85
C ALA A 25 -6.48 7.37 -11.50
N VAL A 26 -6.92 6.67 -10.47
CA VAL A 26 -6.93 7.14 -9.10
C VAL A 26 -6.15 6.18 -8.20
N PHE A 27 -5.26 6.74 -7.39
CA PHE A 27 -4.49 6.03 -6.38
C PHE A 27 -5.20 6.13 -5.04
N VAL A 28 -5.48 4.99 -4.43
CA VAL A 28 -6.28 4.91 -3.20
C VAL A 28 -5.46 4.20 -2.12
N GLU A 29 -5.14 4.94 -1.07
CA GLU A 29 -4.45 4.38 0.09
C GLU A 29 -5.35 3.39 0.83
N GLY A 30 -4.80 2.24 1.22
CA GLY A 30 -5.53 1.22 1.96
C GLY A 30 -6.55 0.42 1.14
N GLY A 31 -6.62 0.62 -0.19
CA GLY A 31 -7.46 -0.18 -1.09
C GLY A 31 -6.92 -1.60 -1.28
N VAL A 32 -7.83 -2.55 -1.52
CA VAL A 32 -7.51 -3.95 -1.82
C VAL A 32 -8.14 -4.33 -3.16
N PRO A 33 -7.44 -5.01 -4.07
CA PRO A 33 -8.02 -5.45 -5.34
C PRO A 33 -9.35 -6.18 -5.13
N GLY A 34 -10.38 -5.71 -5.82
CA GLY A 34 -11.76 -6.21 -5.71
C GLY A 34 -12.63 -5.49 -4.66
N ASP A 35 -12.09 -4.55 -3.88
CA ASP A 35 -12.95 -3.69 -3.05
C ASP A 35 -13.81 -2.76 -3.91
N VAL A 36 -15.05 -2.53 -3.49
CA VAL A 36 -15.86 -1.39 -3.94
C VAL A 36 -15.84 -0.33 -2.84
N LEU A 37 -15.31 0.85 -3.17
CA LEU A 37 -15.02 1.91 -2.20
C LEU A 37 -15.75 3.20 -2.55
N ALA A 38 -16.31 3.86 -1.54
CA ALA A 38 -16.60 5.29 -1.62
C ALA A 38 -15.32 6.06 -1.25
N ILE A 39 -14.88 6.93 -2.13
CA ILE A 39 -13.63 7.68 -1.99
C ILE A 39 -13.85 9.18 -2.03
N GLU A 40 -12.91 9.92 -1.46
CA GLU A 40 -12.82 11.38 -1.57
C GLU A 40 -11.44 11.73 -2.14
N LEU A 41 -11.44 12.52 -3.22
CA LEU A 41 -10.21 12.96 -3.86
C LEU A 41 -9.45 13.89 -2.91
N THR A 42 -8.17 13.60 -2.69
CA THR A 42 -7.25 14.43 -1.89
C THR A 42 -6.32 15.26 -2.76
N GLU A 43 -6.02 14.75 -3.95
CA GLU A 43 -5.21 15.44 -4.95
C GLU A 43 -5.75 15.10 -6.34
N GLU A 44 -5.84 16.11 -7.21
CA GLU A 44 -6.20 15.89 -8.61
C GLU A 44 -5.19 16.56 -9.54
N LYS A 45 -4.59 15.75 -10.42
CA LYS A 45 -3.67 16.17 -11.48
C LYS A 45 -4.26 15.90 -12.86
N HIS A 46 -3.59 16.37 -13.89
CA HIS A 46 -4.03 16.16 -15.27
C HIS A 46 -4.15 14.66 -15.61
N SER A 47 -3.17 13.84 -15.24
CA SER A 47 -3.08 12.43 -15.64
C SER A 47 -3.53 11.44 -14.57
N PHE A 48 -3.66 11.82 -13.32
CA PHE A 48 -4.08 10.97 -12.23
C PHE A 48 -4.72 11.75 -11.09
N ALA A 49 -5.35 11.05 -10.17
CA ALA A 49 -5.82 11.57 -8.90
C ALA A 49 -5.32 10.71 -7.74
N ARG A 50 -5.36 11.24 -6.52
CA ARG A 50 -5.19 10.50 -5.27
C ARG A 50 -6.46 10.64 -4.44
N ALA A 51 -6.76 9.60 -3.68
CA ALA A 51 -7.98 9.59 -2.87
C ALA A 51 -7.75 8.85 -1.55
N ARG A 52 -8.55 9.23 -0.56
CA ARG A 52 -8.72 8.48 0.68
C ARG A 52 -10.05 7.72 0.69
N ILE A 53 -10.08 6.61 1.39
CA ILE A 53 -11.30 5.82 1.59
C ILE A 53 -12.21 6.57 2.58
N VAL A 54 -13.46 6.78 2.18
CA VAL A 54 -14.52 7.26 3.06
C VAL A 54 -15.28 6.08 3.66
N GLU A 55 -15.57 5.07 2.81
CA GLU A 55 -16.32 3.88 3.22
C GLU A 55 -15.95 2.69 2.33
N VAL A 56 -15.81 1.51 2.92
CA VAL A 56 -15.73 0.25 2.18
C VAL A 56 -17.16 -0.24 1.98
N LYS A 57 -17.67 -0.13 0.75
CA LYS A 57 -19.04 -0.55 0.41
C LYS A 57 -19.15 -2.06 0.32
N GLU A 58 -18.21 -2.67 -0.42
CA GLU A 58 -18.10 -4.11 -0.56
C GLU A 58 -16.64 -4.51 -0.38
N PRO A 59 -16.29 -5.19 0.73
CA PRO A 59 -14.93 -5.61 0.96
C PRO A 59 -14.55 -6.78 0.05
N SER A 60 -13.36 -6.74 -0.51
CA SER A 60 -12.76 -7.86 -1.23
C SER A 60 -12.53 -9.06 -0.32
N ALA A 61 -12.65 -10.27 -0.86
CA ALA A 61 -12.27 -11.51 -0.17
C ALA A 61 -10.77 -11.56 0.19
N CYS A 62 -9.94 -10.73 -0.46
CA CYS A 62 -8.51 -10.60 -0.18
C CYS A 62 -8.19 -9.58 0.93
N ARG A 63 -9.20 -8.87 1.46
CA ARG A 63 -9.04 -7.94 2.58
C ARG A 63 -8.97 -8.72 3.89
N VAL A 64 -7.95 -8.43 4.68
CA VAL A 64 -7.76 -9.02 6.02
C VAL A 64 -7.62 -7.91 7.06
N ALA A 65 -7.93 -8.24 8.32
CA ALA A 65 -7.69 -7.32 9.42
C ALA A 65 -6.17 -7.09 9.60
N PRO A 66 -5.72 -5.84 9.75
CA PRO A 66 -4.32 -5.55 9.98
C PRO A 66 -3.85 -6.12 11.33
N THR A 67 -2.69 -6.76 11.32
CA THR A 67 -2.05 -7.30 12.54
C THR A 67 -1.51 -6.17 13.43
N TRP A 68 -1.03 -5.11 12.81
CA TRP A 68 -0.48 -3.94 13.49
C TRP A 68 -1.32 -2.71 13.18
N ALA A 69 -2.20 -2.34 14.13
CA ALA A 69 -3.20 -1.28 13.92
C ALA A 69 -2.72 0.13 14.33
N GLU A 70 -1.46 0.29 14.76
CA GLU A 70 -0.91 1.61 15.09
C GLU A 70 -0.76 2.49 13.82
N PRO A 71 -0.95 3.82 13.90
CA PRO A 71 -0.76 4.72 12.76
C PRO A 71 0.61 4.61 12.11
N SER A 72 1.66 4.37 12.90
CA SER A 72 3.04 4.15 12.45
C SER A 72 3.22 2.92 11.54
N SER A 73 2.22 2.02 11.50
CA SER A 73 2.28 0.82 10.66
C SER A 73 2.23 1.13 9.17
N GLN A 74 1.63 2.24 8.75
CA GLN A 74 1.43 2.60 7.36
C GLN A 74 2.76 2.76 6.61
N GLY A 75 3.72 3.44 7.18
CA GLY A 75 5.05 3.59 6.58
C GLY A 75 5.92 2.32 6.61
N VAL A 76 5.60 1.33 7.44
CA VAL A 76 6.42 0.13 7.66
C VAL A 76 5.83 -1.13 7.05
N ALA A 77 4.51 -1.30 7.14
CA ALA A 77 3.76 -2.46 6.66
C ALA A 77 2.47 -2.05 5.91
N PRO A 78 2.59 -1.23 4.85
CA PRO A 78 1.44 -0.61 4.18
C PRO A 78 0.46 -1.61 3.56
N TRP A 79 0.88 -2.83 3.27
CA TRP A 79 0.04 -3.87 2.66
C TRP A 79 -0.47 -4.92 3.65
N GLN A 80 -0.36 -4.69 4.95
CA GLN A 80 -0.79 -5.67 5.96
C GLN A 80 -2.30 -5.99 5.94
N HIS A 81 -3.11 -5.15 5.30
CA HIS A 81 -4.54 -5.33 5.10
C HIS A 81 -4.88 -6.20 3.88
N LEU A 82 -3.87 -6.65 3.11
CA LEU A 82 -4.00 -7.63 2.04
C LEU A 82 -3.65 -9.03 2.55
N ALA A 83 -4.40 -10.05 2.13
CA ALA A 83 -4.01 -11.44 2.28
C ALA A 83 -2.60 -11.67 1.70
N TYR A 84 -1.80 -12.50 2.35
CA TYR A 84 -0.38 -12.63 1.99
C TYR A 84 -0.16 -13.13 0.56
N GLU A 85 -1.00 -14.06 0.10
CA GLU A 85 -0.99 -14.56 -1.27
C GLU A 85 -1.26 -13.45 -2.28
N THR A 86 -2.15 -12.53 -1.95
CA THR A 86 -2.44 -11.34 -2.78
C THR A 86 -1.24 -10.39 -2.83
N GLN A 87 -0.50 -10.23 -1.70
CA GLN A 87 0.73 -9.45 -1.70
C GLN A 87 1.79 -10.07 -2.64
N LEU A 88 1.95 -11.41 -2.64
CA LEU A 88 2.90 -12.10 -3.50
C LEU A 88 2.51 -11.99 -4.99
N ALA A 89 1.22 -12.14 -5.30
CA ALA A 89 0.71 -11.94 -6.64
C ALA A 89 0.96 -10.50 -7.13
N ALA A 90 0.59 -9.50 -6.35
CA ALA A 90 0.79 -8.09 -6.69
C ALA A 90 2.27 -7.74 -6.91
N LYS A 91 3.20 -8.33 -6.15
CA LYS A 91 4.64 -8.17 -6.37
C LYS A 91 5.10 -8.78 -7.68
N THR A 92 4.57 -9.96 -8.03
CA THR A 92 4.83 -10.60 -9.32
C THR A 92 4.34 -9.72 -10.47
N ASP A 93 3.09 -9.25 -10.39
CA ASP A 93 2.46 -8.41 -11.41
C ASP A 93 3.20 -7.08 -11.59
N ASN A 94 3.69 -6.48 -10.52
CA ASN A 94 4.50 -5.27 -10.59
C ASN A 94 5.82 -5.50 -11.35
N VAL A 95 6.48 -6.64 -11.17
CA VAL A 95 7.70 -6.97 -11.95
C VAL A 95 7.37 -7.20 -13.42
N VAL A 96 6.28 -7.90 -13.72
CA VAL A 96 5.79 -8.08 -15.10
C VAL A 96 5.51 -6.73 -15.74
N ALA A 97 4.78 -5.84 -15.04
CA ALA A 97 4.45 -4.51 -15.55
C ALA A 97 5.72 -3.64 -15.78
N ALA A 98 6.72 -3.75 -14.91
CA ALA A 98 7.99 -3.05 -15.11
C ALA A 98 8.74 -3.54 -16.34
N LEU A 99 8.82 -4.85 -16.54
CA LEU A 99 9.46 -5.44 -17.74
C LEU A 99 8.69 -5.09 -19.02
N SER A 100 7.36 -5.16 -18.97
CA SER A 100 6.54 -4.84 -20.13
C SER A 100 6.65 -3.37 -20.52
N ARG A 101 6.35 -2.47 -19.59
CA ARG A 101 6.19 -1.04 -19.89
C ARG A 101 7.51 -0.29 -19.93
N THR A 102 8.41 -0.55 -18.97
CA THR A 102 9.66 0.24 -18.82
C THR A 102 10.78 -0.38 -19.65
N ALA A 103 10.92 -1.71 -19.65
CA ALA A 103 11.95 -2.39 -20.43
C ALA A 103 11.50 -2.76 -21.85
N GLY A 104 10.22 -2.55 -22.21
CA GLY A 104 9.71 -2.72 -23.57
C GLY A 104 9.61 -4.16 -24.08
N PHE A 105 9.54 -5.17 -23.18
CA PHE A 105 9.46 -6.57 -23.62
C PHE A 105 8.08 -6.97 -24.16
N GLY A 106 7.03 -6.18 -23.92
CA GLY A 106 5.65 -6.55 -24.19
C GLY A 106 5.09 -7.53 -23.14
N ASP A 107 3.77 -7.60 -23.03
CA ASP A 107 3.09 -8.28 -21.92
C ASP A 107 3.34 -9.79 -21.90
N GLU A 108 3.20 -10.47 -23.03
CA GLU A 108 3.39 -11.94 -23.12
C GLU A 108 4.81 -12.35 -22.73
N ARG A 109 5.82 -11.66 -23.28
CA ARG A 109 7.21 -11.96 -22.99
C ARG A 109 7.58 -11.64 -21.54
N ALA A 110 7.10 -10.51 -21.02
CA ALA A 110 7.31 -10.14 -19.64
C ALA A 110 6.73 -11.19 -18.69
N ALA A 111 5.47 -11.61 -18.92
CA ALA A 111 4.83 -12.64 -18.10
C ALA A 111 5.56 -13.99 -18.18
N ALA A 112 6.07 -14.39 -19.35
CA ALA A 112 6.82 -15.64 -19.52
C ALA A 112 8.19 -15.64 -18.81
N LEU A 113 8.79 -14.47 -18.59
CA LEU A 113 10.10 -14.33 -17.93
C LEU A 113 10.01 -14.28 -16.41
N VAL A 114 8.87 -13.86 -15.85
CA VAL A 114 8.71 -13.66 -14.42
C VAL A 114 8.14 -14.90 -13.76
N ARG A 115 8.87 -15.40 -12.76
CA ARG A 115 8.36 -16.48 -11.90
C ARG A 115 7.56 -15.87 -10.74
N PRO A 116 6.60 -16.63 -10.18
CA PRO A 116 5.87 -16.19 -8.98
C PRO A 116 6.80 -15.76 -7.85
N CYS A 117 6.43 -14.72 -7.15
CA CYS A 117 7.17 -14.23 -5.99
C CYS A 117 7.25 -15.31 -4.92
N LEU A 118 8.46 -15.61 -4.44
CA LEU A 118 8.65 -16.58 -3.36
C LEU A 118 8.20 -15.99 -2.04
N GLY A 119 7.33 -16.71 -1.34
CA GLY A 119 6.86 -16.33 -0.01
C GLY A 119 7.94 -16.48 1.06
N SER A 120 7.95 -15.57 2.03
CA SER A 120 8.77 -15.69 3.23
C SER A 120 8.15 -16.69 4.20
N LYS A 121 8.98 -17.46 4.87
CA LYS A 121 8.55 -18.35 5.97
C LYS A 121 8.05 -17.56 7.18
N ARG A 122 8.53 -16.32 7.36
CA ARG A 122 8.10 -15.40 8.42
C ARG A 122 7.52 -14.15 7.76
N GLN A 123 6.28 -13.85 8.07
CA GLN A 123 5.62 -12.61 7.60
C GLN A 123 5.87 -11.46 8.58
N TRP A 124 6.11 -11.79 9.85
CA TRP A 124 6.41 -10.86 10.94
C TRP A 124 7.69 -11.30 11.67
N GLY A 125 8.31 -10.42 12.43
CA GLY A 125 9.52 -10.70 13.17
C GLY A 125 10.68 -11.12 12.27
N TYR A 126 10.85 -10.54 11.10
CA TYR A 126 11.89 -10.90 10.14
C TYR A 126 13.04 -9.88 10.05
N ARG A 127 12.84 -8.65 10.55
CA ARG A 127 13.87 -7.62 10.54
C ARG A 127 14.75 -7.72 11.78
N ASN A 128 16.05 -7.77 11.60
CA ASN A 128 17.04 -7.70 12.67
C ASN A 128 17.60 -6.29 12.90
N LYS A 129 17.20 -5.32 12.09
CA LYS A 129 17.50 -3.89 12.19
C LYS A 129 16.26 -3.08 11.88
N ILE A 130 15.99 -2.09 12.71
CA ILE A 130 15.01 -1.04 12.48
C ILE A 130 15.68 0.31 12.69
N GLU A 131 15.21 1.33 12.01
CA GLU A 131 15.62 2.72 12.22
C GLU A 131 14.39 3.49 12.72
N LEU A 132 14.55 4.17 13.84
CA LEU A 132 13.51 4.99 14.46
C LEU A 132 13.89 6.45 14.32
N GLY A 133 12.91 7.27 13.99
CA GLY A 133 12.98 8.71 14.13
C GLY A 133 12.84 9.10 15.60
N ALA A 134 13.46 10.21 15.97
CA ALA A 134 13.35 10.81 17.29
C ALA A 134 12.84 12.26 17.15
N ALA A 135 11.84 12.63 17.91
CA ALA A 135 11.26 13.97 17.89
C ALA A 135 10.74 14.37 19.28
N PHE A 136 10.36 15.63 19.41
CA PHE A 136 9.58 16.11 20.55
C PHE A 136 8.17 16.43 20.05
N ASP A 137 7.15 16.01 20.79
CA ASP A 137 5.78 16.37 20.48
C ASP A 137 5.46 17.84 20.82
N ALA A 138 4.24 18.27 20.53
CA ALA A 138 3.79 19.64 20.81
C ALA A 138 3.80 20.00 22.31
N ALA A 139 3.81 19.02 23.20
CA ALA A 139 3.93 19.20 24.65
C ALA A 139 5.39 19.19 25.13
N GLY A 140 6.36 19.04 24.22
CA GLY A 140 7.79 18.97 24.54
C GLY A 140 8.23 17.60 25.09
N MET A 141 7.41 16.54 24.92
CA MET A 141 7.77 15.19 25.35
C MET A 141 8.55 14.49 24.25
N PHE A 142 9.66 13.86 24.64
CA PHE A 142 10.48 13.06 23.73
C PHE A 142 9.71 11.80 23.30
N GLN A 143 9.76 11.52 22.00
CA GLN A 143 9.15 10.33 21.41
C GLN A 143 10.05 9.67 20.38
N LEU A 144 9.93 8.36 20.28
CA LEU A 144 10.52 7.54 19.23
C LEU A 144 9.41 6.92 18.39
N GLY A 145 9.64 6.79 17.10
CA GLY A 145 8.67 6.20 16.19
C GLY A 145 9.18 6.05 14.79
N PHE A 146 8.28 5.85 13.85
CA PHE A 146 8.59 5.79 12.43
C PHE A 146 8.22 7.10 11.75
N HIS A 147 8.93 7.41 10.68
CA HIS A 147 8.53 8.54 9.83
C HIS A 147 7.21 8.23 9.14
N ASP A 148 6.36 9.24 8.99
CA ASP A 148 5.20 9.18 8.13
C ASP A 148 5.60 9.00 6.65
N GLU A 149 4.62 8.78 5.76
CA GLU A 149 4.89 8.61 4.33
C GLU A 149 5.59 9.82 3.69
N GLY A 150 5.35 11.02 4.21
CA GLY A 150 6.01 12.26 3.78
C GLY A 150 7.42 12.43 4.33
N CYS A 151 7.88 11.56 5.23
CA CYS A 151 9.14 11.68 5.98
C CYS A 151 9.29 13.03 6.71
N GLN A 152 8.18 13.69 7.02
CA GLN A 152 8.16 15.00 7.67
C GLN A 152 8.07 14.86 9.19
N ASP A 153 7.18 13.98 9.64
CA ASP A 153 6.87 13.83 11.06
C ASP A 153 7.25 12.44 11.58
N VAL A 154 7.53 12.36 12.87
CA VAL A 154 7.74 11.11 13.59
C VAL A 154 6.44 10.71 14.25
N VAL A 155 5.88 9.59 13.82
CA VAL A 155 4.70 8.97 14.43
C VAL A 155 5.17 8.02 15.52
N ALA A 156 4.86 8.36 16.78
CA ALA A 156 5.25 7.54 17.93
C ALA A 156 4.73 6.11 17.80
N SER A 157 5.57 5.14 18.13
CA SER A 157 5.21 3.73 18.12
C SER A 157 5.76 3.01 19.34
N ALA A 158 4.89 2.27 20.01
CA ALA A 158 5.24 1.45 21.15
C ALA A 158 5.72 0.04 20.74
N THR A 159 5.38 -0.40 19.52
CA THR A 159 5.66 -1.75 19.03
C THR A 159 6.18 -1.71 17.59
N CYS A 160 6.88 -2.77 17.19
CA CYS A 160 7.28 -2.98 15.81
C CYS A 160 7.23 -4.49 15.48
N PRO A 161 6.06 -5.01 15.09
CA PRO A 161 5.90 -6.45 14.82
C PRO A 161 6.76 -7.00 13.69
N VAL A 162 7.32 -6.17 12.83
CA VAL A 162 8.27 -6.61 11.77
C VAL A 162 9.68 -6.84 12.31
N ALA A 163 10.00 -6.29 13.49
CA ALA A 163 11.27 -6.51 14.17
C ALA A 163 11.29 -7.88 14.88
N TYR A 164 12.50 -8.46 14.95
CA TYR A 164 12.76 -9.73 15.64
C TYR A 164 12.87 -9.52 17.15
#